data_27e9c845a75b9723d1fc91f197a19907
#
_entry.id   27e9c845a75b9723d1fc91f197a19907
#
_cell.length_a   1.000
_cell.length_b   1.000
_cell.length_c   1.000
_cell.angle_alpha   90.00
_cell.angle_beta   90.00
_cell.angle_gamma   90.00
#
_symmetry.space_group_name_H-M   'P 1'
#
loop_
_entity.id
_entity.type
_entity.pdbx_description
1 polymer ?
#
loop_
_entity_poly.entity_id
_entity_poly.type
_entity_poly.pdbx_seq_one_letter_code
_entity_poly.pdbx_strand_id
1 'polypeptide(L)'
;MNGLQSDAISHYLTWAKLHSNARFNLAASGVLDYPLAELPVHIEDLEIGGTGPYGYQPLMERLATKAGVPKECVVYTLGTSMANFVALTALVHRGDEVLIERPTYDPLLTILDHIGAKVRRFERLAEKGFKLGLGEFERKLTAQTRLVILCNLHNPSSTFIDESTMRQAGDMASKVGARVLVDEVYLETLFEQPWRSAFHLGANFVVTSSLTKAYGLSGIRCGWILAEPELVRRMWQVVDFTYGSPVHPAELLAVIAFDHLDRVRDRARALLETNRVLVNEFLVRHPDLDCDPSRFGTTVFPRLRVGHTAEFVRILREQFETSVVPGEFFEQPRHFRIGFCGATETVRGGLERLSAALEAFQPPSR
;
A
#
# COMPACT_ATOMS: atom_id res chain seq x y z
N MET A 1 -12.05 -33.61 -14.61
CA MET A 1 -12.14 -32.16 -14.30
C MET A 1 -11.75 -31.97 -12.81
N ASN A 2 -10.48 -31.95 -12.51
CA ASN A 2 -10.01 -31.55 -11.19
C ASN A 2 -9.51 -30.12 -11.35
N GLY A 3 -10.41 -29.15 -11.15
CA GLY A 3 -10.05 -27.76 -10.97
C GLY A 3 -9.31 -27.65 -9.64
N LEU A 4 -8.00 -27.49 -9.70
CA LEU A 4 -7.20 -27.05 -8.57
C LEU A 4 -7.77 -25.69 -8.15
N GLN A 5 -8.59 -25.67 -7.09
CA GLN A 5 -8.77 -24.46 -6.30
C GLN A 5 -7.39 -24.11 -5.80
N SER A 6 -6.85 -22.98 -6.26
CA SER A 6 -5.69 -22.37 -5.64
C SER A 6 -6.07 -22.07 -4.19
N ASP A 7 -5.34 -22.62 -3.23
CA ASP A 7 -5.46 -22.25 -1.81
C ASP A 7 -4.77 -20.89 -1.59
N ALA A 8 -5.10 -19.91 -2.44
CA ALA A 8 -4.52 -18.57 -2.41
C ALA A 8 -4.85 -17.87 -1.09
N ILE A 9 -3.94 -17.96 -0.13
CA ILE A 9 -4.05 -17.38 1.20
C ILE A 9 -3.01 -16.26 1.34
N SER A 10 -3.43 -15.06 1.70
CA SER A 10 -2.51 -14.02 2.15
C SER A 10 -2.07 -14.33 3.58
N HIS A 11 -0.88 -14.90 3.71
CA HIS A 11 -0.27 -15.17 5.02
C HIS A 11 -0.01 -13.88 5.79
N TYR A 12 0.38 -12.81 5.11
CA TYR A 12 0.54 -11.49 5.70
C TYR A 12 -0.76 -10.95 6.30
N LEU A 13 -1.88 -10.96 5.57
CA LEU A 13 -3.14 -10.43 6.08
C LEU A 13 -3.70 -11.28 7.23
N THR A 14 -3.54 -12.60 7.17
CA THR A 14 -3.91 -13.49 8.27
C THR A 14 -3.11 -13.15 9.52
N TRP A 15 -1.79 -13.02 9.40
CA TRP A 15 -0.92 -12.62 10.50
C TRP A 15 -1.29 -11.21 11.02
N ALA A 16 -1.47 -10.25 10.13
CA ALA A 16 -1.79 -8.87 10.49
C ALA A 16 -3.11 -8.73 11.27
N LYS A 17 -4.09 -9.57 10.99
CA LYS A 17 -5.39 -9.56 11.68
C LYS A 17 -5.37 -10.33 13.00
N LEU A 18 -4.65 -11.44 13.08
CA LEU A 18 -4.72 -12.38 14.21
C LEU A 18 -3.52 -12.28 15.16
N HIS A 19 -2.37 -11.81 14.67
CA HIS A 19 -1.09 -11.90 15.40
C HIS A 19 -0.33 -10.57 15.53
N SER A 20 -0.77 -9.48 14.90
CA SER A 20 -0.08 -8.20 15.02
C SER A 20 -0.46 -7.40 16.27
N ASN A 21 -1.47 -7.84 17.02
CA ASN A 21 -1.94 -7.11 18.17
C ASN A 21 -0.94 -7.22 19.33
N ALA A 22 -0.42 -6.07 19.76
CA ALA A 22 0.44 -5.91 20.92
C ALA A 22 0.18 -4.54 21.53
N ARG A 23 0.60 -4.32 22.78
CA ARG A 23 0.45 -3.03 23.47
C ARG A 23 1.06 -1.88 22.68
N PHE A 24 2.25 -2.11 22.08
CA PHE A 24 2.94 -1.18 21.20
C PHE A 24 2.92 -1.75 19.79
N ASN A 25 1.88 -1.42 19.04
CA ASN A 25 1.71 -1.92 17.68
C ASN A 25 2.45 -1.02 16.66
N LEU A 26 3.66 -1.45 16.27
CA LEU A 26 4.45 -0.87 15.18
C LEU A 26 4.29 -1.67 13.87
N ALA A 27 3.32 -2.56 13.76
CA ALA A 27 3.05 -3.33 12.53
C ALA A 27 2.10 -2.59 11.58
N ALA A 28 1.33 -1.62 12.08
CA ALA A 28 0.41 -0.81 11.27
C ALA A 28 1.17 0.00 10.20
N SER A 29 0.51 0.25 9.07
CA SER A 29 1.07 1.05 7.96
C SER A 29 0.15 2.16 7.47
N GLY A 30 -1.02 2.33 8.06
CA GLY A 30 -1.94 3.46 7.83
C GLY A 30 -1.85 4.45 8.97
N VAL A 31 -1.98 5.72 8.67
CA VAL A 31 -2.06 6.79 9.68
C VAL A 31 -3.18 6.48 10.67
N LEU A 32 -2.94 6.82 11.93
CA LEU A 32 -3.90 6.69 13.04
C LEU A 32 -5.30 7.17 12.62
N ASP A 33 -6.29 6.36 12.93
CA ASP A 33 -7.68 6.60 12.53
C ASP A 33 -8.13 8.02 12.87
N TYR A 34 -8.82 8.63 11.92
CA TYR A 34 -9.40 9.97 12.09
C TYR A 34 -10.71 9.85 12.89
N PRO A 35 -10.87 10.58 14.00
CA PRO A 35 -12.09 10.49 14.80
C PRO A 35 -13.29 11.03 14.04
N LEU A 36 -14.39 10.28 14.01
CA LEU A 36 -15.63 10.72 13.35
C LEU A 36 -16.13 12.07 13.95
N ALA A 37 -15.95 12.28 15.26
CA ALA A 37 -16.34 13.50 15.94
C ALA A 37 -15.60 14.76 15.46
N GLU A 38 -14.49 14.60 14.74
CA GLU A 38 -13.76 15.72 14.14
C GLU A 38 -14.26 16.07 12.72
N LEU A 39 -15.16 15.25 12.14
CA LEU A 39 -15.87 15.58 10.91
C LEU A 39 -17.26 16.14 11.25
N PRO A 40 -17.77 17.13 10.49
CA PRO A 40 -19.10 17.69 10.72
C PRO A 40 -20.18 16.77 10.13
N VAL A 41 -20.32 15.59 10.72
CA VAL A 41 -21.31 14.58 10.30
C VAL A 41 -22.54 14.68 11.20
N HIS A 42 -23.71 14.83 10.60
CA HIS A 42 -24.99 14.74 11.28
C HIS A 42 -25.73 13.48 10.84
N ILE A 43 -26.63 12.98 11.66
CA ILE A 43 -27.36 11.74 11.35
C ILE A 43 -28.21 11.90 10.08
N GLU A 44 -28.68 13.12 9.82
CA GLU A 44 -29.48 13.51 8.66
C GLU A 44 -28.68 13.48 7.35
N ASP A 45 -27.35 13.49 7.42
CA ASP A 45 -26.45 13.38 6.26
C ASP A 45 -26.33 11.94 5.77
N LEU A 46 -26.85 10.96 6.53
CA LEU A 46 -26.68 9.55 6.27
C LEU A 46 -27.98 8.94 5.80
N GLU A 47 -27.96 8.36 4.61
CA GLU A 47 -29.04 7.56 4.03
C GLU A 47 -28.61 6.11 3.91
N ILE A 48 -29.53 5.18 4.20
CA ILE A 48 -29.28 3.73 4.08
C ILE A 48 -29.51 3.27 2.64
N GLY A 49 -30.53 3.82 1.96
CA GLY A 49 -30.89 3.49 0.59
C GLY A 49 -30.08 4.31 -0.40
N GLY A 50 -29.21 3.70 -1.15
CA GLY A 50 -28.43 4.36 -2.21
C GLY A 50 -29.01 4.15 -3.60
N THR A 51 -28.80 5.08 -4.50
CA THR A 51 -29.40 5.10 -5.84
C THR A 51 -28.42 5.47 -6.95
N GLY A 52 -27.22 5.01 -6.95
CA GLY A 52 -26.29 5.31 -8.02
C GLY A 52 -25.91 4.09 -8.84
N PRO A 53 -26.14 4.04 -10.17
CA PRO A 53 -25.42 3.10 -11.00
C PRO A 53 -23.95 3.50 -11.00
N TYR A 54 -23.03 2.58 -10.67
CA TYR A 54 -21.60 2.80 -10.75
C TYR A 54 -21.05 3.95 -9.87
N GLY A 55 -21.55 4.02 -8.63
CA GLY A 55 -21.05 4.94 -7.60
C GLY A 55 -21.92 6.21 -7.44
N TYR A 56 -21.86 6.78 -6.26
CA TYR A 56 -22.56 8.02 -5.89
C TYR A 56 -21.97 9.22 -6.62
N GLN A 57 -22.74 9.90 -7.44
CA GLN A 57 -22.24 10.93 -8.35
C GLN A 57 -21.46 12.06 -7.64
N PRO A 58 -21.91 12.62 -6.50
CA PRO A 58 -21.13 13.61 -5.77
C PRO A 58 -19.75 13.13 -5.32
N LEU A 59 -19.61 11.83 -4.96
CA LEU A 59 -18.32 11.24 -4.63
C LEU A 59 -17.45 11.07 -5.88
N MET A 60 -18.04 10.59 -6.98
CA MET A 60 -17.31 10.44 -8.26
C MET A 60 -16.75 11.76 -8.76
N GLU A 61 -17.49 12.86 -8.57
CA GLU A 61 -17.03 14.21 -8.93
C GLU A 61 -15.84 14.66 -8.07
N ARG A 62 -15.87 14.38 -6.76
CA ARG A 62 -14.74 14.69 -5.86
C ARG A 62 -13.49 13.88 -6.19
N LEU A 63 -13.66 12.60 -6.46
CA LEU A 63 -12.56 11.73 -6.89
C LEU A 63 -11.94 12.21 -8.21
N ALA A 64 -12.77 12.51 -9.20
CA ALA A 64 -12.33 13.03 -10.48
C ALA A 64 -11.59 14.37 -10.34
N THR A 65 -12.15 15.30 -9.57
CA THR A 65 -11.54 16.61 -9.26
C THR A 65 -10.20 16.44 -8.56
N LYS A 66 -10.15 15.62 -7.50
CA LYS A 66 -8.92 15.32 -6.75
C LYS A 66 -7.84 14.74 -7.66
N ALA A 67 -8.21 13.81 -8.53
CA ALA A 67 -7.27 13.16 -9.43
C ALA A 67 -6.93 14.02 -10.67
N GLY A 68 -7.67 15.10 -10.94
CA GLY A 68 -7.52 15.92 -12.14
C GLY A 68 -7.85 15.17 -13.43
N VAL A 69 -8.90 14.35 -13.43
CA VAL A 69 -9.31 13.48 -14.55
C VAL A 69 -10.81 13.59 -14.82
N PRO A 70 -11.27 13.23 -16.03
CA PRO A 70 -12.70 13.02 -16.29
C PRO A 70 -13.29 11.90 -15.42
N LYS A 71 -14.57 11.97 -15.05
CA LYS A 71 -15.27 10.93 -14.25
C LYS A 71 -15.23 9.55 -14.91
N GLU A 72 -15.24 9.51 -16.21
CA GLU A 72 -15.15 8.30 -17.03
C GLU A 72 -13.83 7.54 -16.86
N CYS A 73 -12.83 8.19 -16.24
CA CYS A 73 -11.53 7.58 -15.90
C CYS A 73 -11.48 7.03 -14.48
N VAL A 74 -12.58 7.06 -13.72
CA VAL A 74 -12.61 6.69 -12.28
C VAL A 74 -13.51 5.49 -12.04
N VAL A 75 -13.03 4.52 -11.23
CA VAL A 75 -13.85 3.48 -10.62
C VAL A 75 -13.75 3.63 -9.11
N TYR A 76 -14.88 3.80 -8.42
CA TYR A 76 -14.94 3.73 -6.97
C TYR A 76 -14.84 2.27 -6.49
N THR A 77 -14.13 2.04 -5.39
CA THR A 77 -13.94 0.70 -4.82
C THR A 77 -13.92 0.71 -3.29
N LEU A 78 -14.13 -0.46 -2.69
CA LEU A 78 -14.10 -0.65 -1.23
C LEU A 78 -12.66 -0.67 -0.68
N GLY A 79 -11.94 0.44 -0.86
CA GLY A 79 -10.54 0.61 -0.51
C GLY A 79 -9.58 0.03 -1.56
N THR A 80 -8.27 0.27 -1.39
CA THR A 80 -7.23 -0.16 -2.34
C THR A 80 -7.16 -1.67 -2.52
N SER A 81 -7.48 -2.47 -1.49
CA SER A 81 -7.48 -3.93 -1.63
C SER A 81 -8.47 -4.39 -2.69
N MET A 82 -9.68 -3.81 -2.70
CA MET A 82 -10.68 -4.10 -3.74
C MET A 82 -10.30 -3.44 -5.06
N ALA A 83 -9.69 -2.25 -5.06
CA ALA A 83 -9.16 -1.61 -6.26
C ALA A 83 -8.14 -2.52 -6.97
N ASN A 84 -7.18 -3.07 -6.23
CA ASN A 84 -6.20 -4.00 -6.76
C ASN A 84 -6.86 -5.28 -7.30
N PHE A 85 -7.83 -5.85 -6.58
CA PHE A 85 -8.56 -7.04 -7.03
C PHE A 85 -9.33 -6.78 -8.34
N VAL A 86 -10.09 -5.71 -8.41
CA VAL A 86 -10.87 -5.31 -9.60
C VAL A 86 -9.95 -5.03 -10.78
N ALA A 87 -8.88 -4.24 -10.56
CA ALA A 87 -7.92 -3.90 -11.61
C ALA A 87 -7.22 -5.15 -12.16
N LEU A 88 -6.69 -6.00 -11.28
CA LEU A 88 -6.00 -7.22 -11.69
C LEU A 88 -6.94 -8.20 -12.41
N THR A 89 -8.15 -8.40 -11.91
CA THR A 89 -9.16 -9.26 -12.56
C THR A 89 -9.57 -8.74 -13.95
N ALA A 90 -9.61 -7.41 -14.14
CA ALA A 90 -9.92 -6.81 -15.44
C ALA A 90 -8.75 -6.83 -16.43
N LEU A 91 -7.51 -6.83 -15.94
CA LEU A 91 -6.30 -6.66 -16.76
C LEU A 91 -5.58 -7.97 -17.08
N VAL A 92 -5.75 -9.01 -16.25
CA VAL A 92 -4.96 -10.24 -16.30
C VAL A 92 -5.87 -11.45 -16.50
N HIS A 93 -5.49 -12.33 -17.42
CA HIS A 93 -6.16 -13.61 -17.64
C HIS A 93 -5.25 -14.76 -17.15
N ARG A 94 -5.84 -15.92 -16.94
CA ARG A 94 -5.11 -17.13 -16.58
C ARG A 94 -4.00 -17.41 -17.59
N GLY A 95 -2.76 -17.54 -17.10
CA GLY A 95 -1.59 -17.83 -17.91
C GLY A 95 -0.88 -16.60 -18.47
N ASP A 96 -1.42 -15.39 -18.32
CA ASP A 96 -0.73 -14.15 -18.68
C ASP A 96 0.53 -13.95 -17.82
N GLU A 97 1.59 -13.43 -18.44
CA GLU A 97 2.81 -13.08 -17.74
C GLU A 97 2.69 -11.71 -17.09
N VAL A 98 2.91 -11.65 -15.76
CA VAL A 98 2.92 -10.44 -14.96
C VAL A 98 4.28 -10.26 -14.32
N LEU A 99 4.90 -9.08 -14.54
CA LEU A 99 6.16 -8.69 -13.93
C LEU A 99 5.88 -7.82 -12.69
N ILE A 100 6.33 -8.28 -11.52
CA ILE A 100 6.12 -7.54 -10.25
C ILE A 100 7.42 -7.42 -9.46
N GLU A 101 7.58 -6.29 -8.80
CA GLU A 101 8.75 -6.00 -7.95
C GLU A 101 8.89 -6.98 -6.76
N ARG A 102 10.13 -7.15 -6.29
CA ARG A 102 10.47 -7.89 -5.08
C ARG A 102 11.48 -7.06 -4.24
N PRO A 103 11.20 -6.82 -2.94
CA PRO A 103 10.00 -7.21 -2.19
C PRO A 103 8.73 -6.53 -2.69
N THR A 104 7.56 -7.07 -2.30
CA THR A 104 6.26 -6.47 -2.63
C THR A 104 5.20 -6.78 -1.56
N TYR A 105 4.03 -6.17 -1.71
CA TYR A 105 2.87 -6.41 -0.87
C TYR A 105 2.22 -7.76 -1.19
N ASP A 106 2.30 -8.71 -0.26
CA ASP A 106 1.84 -10.10 -0.40
C ASP A 106 0.44 -10.27 -1.03
N PRO A 107 -0.60 -9.47 -0.68
CA PRO A 107 -1.91 -9.62 -1.31
C PRO A 107 -1.94 -9.43 -2.83
N LEU A 108 -1.01 -8.69 -3.42
CA LEU A 108 -0.91 -8.59 -4.88
C LEU A 108 -0.52 -9.95 -5.49
N LEU A 109 0.42 -10.64 -4.86
CA LEU A 109 0.83 -11.99 -5.28
C LEU A 109 -0.31 -13.00 -5.09
N THR A 110 -1.04 -12.90 -3.97
CA THR A 110 -2.20 -13.75 -3.68
C THR A 110 -3.31 -13.59 -4.74
N ILE A 111 -3.60 -12.37 -5.19
CA ILE A 111 -4.59 -12.12 -6.24
C ILE A 111 -4.10 -12.70 -7.58
N LEU A 112 -2.82 -12.53 -7.92
CA LEU A 112 -2.25 -13.07 -9.16
C LEU A 112 -2.27 -14.60 -9.18
N ASP A 113 -1.98 -15.25 -8.06
CA ASP A 113 -2.08 -16.69 -7.90
C ASP A 113 -3.54 -17.17 -8.06
N HIS A 114 -4.48 -16.47 -7.43
CA HIS A 114 -5.91 -16.76 -7.58
C HIS A 114 -6.38 -16.68 -9.05
N ILE A 115 -5.91 -15.68 -9.80
CA ILE A 115 -6.20 -15.54 -11.24
C ILE A 115 -5.51 -16.67 -12.05
N GLY A 116 -4.39 -17.20 -11.54
CA GLY A 116 -3.56 -18.17 -12.25
C GLY A 116 -2.59 -17.51 -13.24
N ALA A 117 -2.11 -16.33 -12.93
CA ALA A 117 -1.10 -15.61 -13.71
C ALA A 117 0.29 -16.26 -13.60
N LYS A 118 1.13 -16.08 -14.60
CA LYS A 118 2.55 -16.43 -14.56
C LYS A 118 3.36 -15.27 -14.02
N VAL A 119 3.69 -15.32 -12.73
CA VAL A 119 4.40 -14.24 -12.04
C VAL A 119 5.89 -14.31 -12.31
N ARG A 120 6.46 -13.21 -12.79
CA ARG A 120 7.90 -12.95 -12.86
C ARG A 120 8.28 -11.83 -11.91
N ARG A 121 9.52 -11.88 -11.43
CA ARG A 121 10.00 -10.94 -10.41
C ARG A 121 11.22 -10.17 -10.91
N PHE A 122 11.33 -8.91 -10.53
CA PHE A 122 12.56 -8.13 -10.61
C PHE A 122 12.91 -7.57 -9.23
N GLU A 123 14.20 -7.39 -8.96
CA GLU A 123 14.68 -7.06 -7.64
C GLU A 123 14.76 -5.53 -7.43
N ARG A 124 14.28 -5.09 -6.27
CA ARG A 124 14.61 -3.80 -5.67
C ARG A 124 15.57 -4.07 -4.52
N LEU A 125 16.84 -3.81 -4.76
CA LEU A 125 17.93 -4.24 -3.89
C LEU A 125 18.03 -3.36 -2.64
N ALA A 126 18.14 -3.98 -1.46
CA ALA A 126 18.29 -3.29 -0.19
C ALA A 126 19.54 -2.40 -0.15
N GLU A 127 20.69 -2.89 -0.67
CA GLU A 127 21.94 -2.15 -0.78
C GLU A 127 21.88 -0.94 -1.73
N LYS A 128 20.79 -0.80 -2.49
CA LYS A 128 20.47 0.37 -3.32
C LYS A 128 19.30 1.17 -2.76
N GLY A 129 18.96 0.99 -1.47
CA GLY A 129 17.82 1.65 -0.82
C GLY A 129 16.48 1.32 -1.45
N PHE A 130 16.31 0.12 -2.00
CA PHE A 130 15.10 -0.34 -2.68
C PHE A 130 14.65 0.55 -3.85
N LYS A 131 15.55 1.31 -4.47
CA LYS A 131 15.24 2.11 -5.67
C LYS A 131 14.88 1.22 -6.85
N LEU A 132 14.01 1.70 -7.74
CA LEU A 132 13.70 1.04 -9.00
C LEU A 132 14.93 1.07 -9.92
N GLY A 133 15.53 -0.07 -10.15
CA GLY A 133 16.68 -0.23 -11.07
C GLY A 133 16.19 -0.46 -12.49
N LEU A 134 16.16 0.58 -13.33
CA LEU A 134 15.63 0.49 -14.70
C LEU A 134 16.34 -0.56 -15.57
N GLY A 135 17.66 -0.74 -15.43
CA GLY A 135 18.39 -1.78 -16.17
C GLY A 135 18.02 -3.20 -15.77
N GLU A 136 17.72 -3.47 -14.48
CA GLU A 136 17.20 -4.77 -14.03
C GLU A 136 15.75 -4.94 -14.52
N PHE A 137 14.94 -3.91 -14.40
CA PHE A 137 13.57 -3.89 -14.85
C PHE A 137 13.46 -4.20 -16.34
N GLU A 138 14.22 -3.52 -17.20
CA GLU A 138 14.24 -3.74 -18.65
C GLU A 138 14.64 -5.18 -19.02
N ARG A 139 15.67 -5.73 -18.38
CA ARG A 139 16.11 -7.12 -18.63
C ARG A 139 15.03 -8.16 -18.28
N LYS A 140 14.11 -7.84 -17.39
CA LYS A 140 13.04 -8.76 -16.97
C LYS A 140 11.78 -8.65 -17.82
N LEU A 141 11.60 -7.58 -18.56
CA LEU A 141 10.50 -7.44 -19.53
C LEU A 141 10.68 -8.44 -20.69
N THR A 142 9.58 -9.02 -21.14
CA THR A 142 9.53 -9.89 -22.33
C THR A 142 8.38 -9.50 -23.24
N ALA A 143 8.36 -10.00 -24.46
CA ALA A 143 7.23 -9.82 -25.38
C ALA A 143 5.92 -10.47 -24.88
N GLN A 144 5.99 -11.35 -23.89
CA GLN A 144 4.83 -11.99 -23.25
C GLN A 144 4.32 -11.20 -22.03
N THR A 145 5.10 -10.25 -21.50
CA THR A 145 4.68 -9.44 -20.36
C THR A 145 3.44 -8.63 -20.70
N ARG A 146 2.34 -8.84 -19.97
CA ARG A 146 1.05 -8.15 -20.14
C ARG A 146 0.86 -7.02 -19.17
N LEU A 147 1.37 -7.20 -17.96
CA LEU A 147 1.23 -6.25 -16.88
C LEU A 147 2.53 -6.15 -16.08
N VAL A 148 2.88 -4.94 -15.70
CA VAL A 148 3.88 -4.64 -14.68
C VAL A 148 3.14 -4.12 -13.45
N ILE A 149 3.58 -4.49 -12.25
CA ILE A 149 3.00 -3.99 -10.99
C ILE A 149 4.10 -3.35 -10.15
N LEU A 150 3.83 -2.11 -9.72
CA LEU A 150 4.70 -1.28 -8.88
C LEU A 150 3.90 -0.69 -7.71
N CYS A 151 4.55 -0.49 -6.56
CA CYS A 151 4.02 0.31 -5.46
C CYS A 151 4.79 1.65 -5.37
N ASN A 152 4.08 2.75 -5.30
CA ASN A 152 4.67 4.07 -5.09
C ASN A 152 3.86 4.86 -4.02
N LEU A 153 4.36 5.06 -2.80
CA LEU A 153 5.65 4.64 -2.27
C LEU A 153 5.73 3.11 -2.13
N HIS A 154 6.93 2.59 -2.29
CA HIS A 154 7.20 1.16 -2.19
C HIS A 154 6.84 0.58 -0.82
N ASN A 155 6.05 -0.46 -0.78
CA ASN A 155 5.78 -1.24 0.42
C ASN A 155 6.64 -2.51 0.38
N PRO A 156 7.63 -2.68 1.30
CA PRO A 156 7.66 -2.14 2.68
C PRO A 156 8.59 -0.94 2.96
N SER A 157 9.41 -0.48 2.02
CA SER A 157 10.53 0.43 2.32
C SER A 157 10.20 1.93 2.30
N SER A 158 9.00 2.32 1.87
CA SER A 158 8.59 3.71 1.61
C SER A 158 9.46 4.46 0.58
N THR A 159 10.25 3.76 -0.23
CA THR A 159 11.06 4.38 -1.28
C THR A 159 10.20 4.96 -2.38
N PHE A 160 10.45 6.21 -2.73
CA PHE A 160 9.74 6.94 -3.78
C PHE A 160 10.35 6.67 -5.16
N ILE A 161 9.51 6.43 -6.15
CA ILE A 161 9.87 6.43 -7.57
C ILE A 161 9.48 7.80 -8.12
N ASP A 162 10.48 8.59 -8.52
CA ASP A 162 10.25 9.90 -9.11
C ASP A 162 9.59 9.82 -10.49
N GLU A 163 9.01 10.95 -10.95
CA GLU A 163 8.27 11.02 -12.23
C GLU A 163 9.12 10.58 -13.42
N SER A 164 10.38 10.98 -13.48
CA SER A 164 11.29 10.64 -14.59
C SER A 164 11.51 9.13 -14.68
N THR A 165 11.80 8.51 -13.52
CA THR A 165 12.01 7.06 -13.43
C THR A 165 10.71 6.29 -13.74
N MET A 166 9.57 6.76 -13.23
CA MET A 166 8.27 6.14 -13.49
C MET A 166 7.90 6.21 -14.98
N ARG A 167 8.12 7.37 -15.62
CA ARG A 167 7.89 7.56 -17.07
C ARG A 167 8.75 6.60 -17.89
N GLN A 168 10.05 6.49 -17.60
CA GLN A 168 10.94 5.56 -18.29
C GLN A 168 10.48 4.10 -18.13
N ALA A 169 10.03 3.70 -16.94
CA ALA A 169 9.47 2.36 -16.72
C ALA A 169 8.20 2.13 -17.56
N GLY A 170 7.32 3.13 -17.65
CA GLY A 170 6.13 3.11 -18.51
C GLY A 170 6.47 2.97 -19.99
N ASP A 171 7.46 3.73 -20.47
CA ASP A 171 7.93 3.66 -21.86
C ASP A 171 8.52 2.29 -22.19
N MET A 172 9.31 1.71 -21.28
CA MET A 172 9.87 0.36 -21.45
C MET A 172 8.77 -0.69 -21.50
N ALA A 173 7.77 -0.63 -20.62
CA ALA A 173 6.61 -1.53 -20.60
C ALA A 173 5.80 -1.39 -21.90
N SER A 174 5.57 -0.17 -22.37
CA SER A 174 4.84 0.12 -23.61
C SER A 174 5.50 -0.50 -24.85
N LYS A 175 6.84 -0.54 -24.91
CA LYS A 175 7.58 -1.16 -26.04
C LYS A 175 7.28 -2.65 -26.22
N VAL A 176 6.89 -3.35 -25.16
CA VAL A 176 6.49 -4.77 -25.19
C VAL A 176 4.97 -4.94 -25.16
N GLY A 177 4.20 -3.85 -25.22
CA GLY A 177 2.73 -3.86 -25.17
C GLY A 177 2.15 -4.12 -23.77
N ALA A 178 2.95 -3.97 -22.70
CA ALA A 178 2.52 -4.14 -21.33
C ALA A 178 1.91 -2.86 -20.76
N ARG A 179 0.90 -3.02 -19.88
CA ARG A 179 0.41 -1.97 -18.99
C ARG A 179 1.20 -1.92 -17.70
N VAL A 180 1.08 -0.82 -16.97
CA VAL A 180 1.69 -0.66 -15.65
C VAL A 180 0.59 -0.33 -14.65
N LEU A 181 0.37 -1.21 -13.67
CA LEU A 181 -0.45 -0.95 -12.49
C LEU A 181 0.44 -0.37 -11.39
N VAL A 182 0.08 0.81 -10.89
CA VAL A 182 0.78 1.45 -9.78
C VAL A 182 -0.16 1.56 -8.57
N ASP A 183 0.20 0.87 -7.48
CA ASP A 183 -0.47 1.07 -6.19
C ASP A 183 0.10 2.33 -5.53
N GLU A 184 -0.68 3.41 -5.53
CA GLU A 184 -0.32 4.73 -5.02
C GLU A 184 -0.90 5.02 -3.62
N VAL A 185 -1.31 4.00 -2.87
CA VAL A 185 -2.00 4.19 -1.59
C VAL A 185 -1.21 4.98 -0.54
N TYR A 186 0.12 5.05 -0.67
CA TYR A 186 1.01 5.83 0.20
C TYR A 186 1.50 7.14 -0.43
N LEU A 187 1.26 7.36 -1.72
CA LEU A 187 1.84 8.50 -2.45
C LEU A 187 1.49 9.85 -1.80
N GLU A 188 0.29 9.98 -1.28
CA GLU A 188 -0.21 11.19 -0.63
C GLU A 188 0.41 11.49 0.75
N THR A 189 1.32 10.62 1.23
CA THR A 189 2.19 10.93 2.38
C THR A 189 3.44 11.76 2.00
N LEU A 190 3.59 12.11 0.74
CA LEU A 190 4.57 13.09 0.23
C LEU A 190 4.02 14.51 0.40
N PHE A 191 3.95 15.01 1.62
CA PHE A 191 3.30 16.31 1.92
C PHE A 191 4.03 17.52 1.34
N GLU A 192 5.35 17.45 1.25
CA GLU A 192 6.21 18.58 0.84
C GLU A 192 6.86 18.41 -0.53
N GLN A 193 6.88 17.18 -1.04
CA GLN A 193 7.46 16.89 -2.35
C GLN A 193 6.41 17.02 -3.45
N PRO A 194 6.71 17.72 -4.55
CA PRO A 194 5.84 17.67 -5.70
C PRO A 194 5.78 16.24 -6.25
N TRP A 195 4.60 15.76 -6.45
CA TRP A 195 4.36 14.46 -7.06
C TRP A 195 3.19 14.54 -8.05
N ARG A 196 3.18 13.62 -8.96
CA ARG A 196 2.12 13.46 -9.93
C ARG A 196 1.73 11.99 -10.00
N SER A 197 0.43 11.68 -10.04
CA SER A 197 -0.02 10.30 -10.22
C SER A 197 0.50 9.73 -11.54
N ALA A 198 0.91 8.47 -11.50
CA ALA A 198 1.38 7.76 -12.70
C ALA A 198 0.34 7.72 -13.81
N PHE A 199 -0.96 7.83 -13.49
CA PHE A 199 -2.03 7.95 -14.47
C PHE A 199 -1.76 9.04 -15.53
N HIS A 200 -1.17 10.17 -15.12
CA HIS A 200 -0.87 11.30 -16.02
C HIS A 200 0.42 11.13 -16.83
N LEU A 201 1.14 10.03 -16.65
CA LEU A 201 2.45 9.82 -17.30
C LEU A 201 2.35 9.07 -18.64
N GLY A 202 1.23 8.40 -18.91
CA GLY A 202 0.99 7.69 -20.15
C GLY A 202 -0.30 6.85 -20.13
N ALA A 203 -0.83 6.55 -21.30
CA ALA A 203 -2.07 5.80 -21.47
C ALA A 203 -1.98 4.32 -21.04
N ASN A 204 -0.79 3.80 -20.85
CA ASN A 204 -0.57 2.42 -20.37
C ASN A 204 -0.59 2.28 -18.84
N PHE A 205 -0.71 3.40 -18.10
CA PHE A 205 -0.79 3.35 -16.65
C PHE A 205 -2.23 3.14 -16.15
N VAL A 206 -2.34 2.32 -15.12
CA VAL A 206 -3.53 2.14 -14.28
C VAL A 206 -3.10 2.38 -12.84
N VAL A 207 -3.86 3.14 -12.08
CA VAL A 207 -3.50 3.52 -10.71
C VAL A 207 -4.56 3.05 -9.74
N THR A 208 -4.16 2.58 -8.57
CA THR A 208 -5.05 2.28 -7.45
C THR A 208 -4.66 3.10 -6.23
N SER A 209 -5.64 3.60 -5.49
CA SER A 209 -5.40 4.36 -4.25
C SER A 209 -6.62 4.34 -3.33
N SER A 210 -6.53 4.98 -2.15
CA SER A 210 -7.64 5.14 -1.21
C SER A 210 -7.35 6.18 -0.13
N LEU A 211 -8.38 6.56 0.62
CA LEU A 211 -8.26 7.39 1.82
C LEU A 211 -7.72 6.62 3.06
N THR A 212 -7.38 5.34 2.91
CA THR A 212 -7.08 4.46 4.05
C THR A 212 -5.74 4.79 4.71
N LYS A 213 -4.66 4.95 3.93
CA LYS A 213 -3.30 4.96 4.46
C LYS A 213 -2.78 6.34 4.83
N ALA A 214 -2.99 7.30 3.94
CA ALA A 214 -2.51 8.67 4.15
C ALA A 214 -3.39 9.52 5.06
N TYR A 215 -4.66 9.15 5.20
CA TYR A 215 -5.66 10.00 5.85
C TYR A 215 -6.26 9.42 7.14
N GLY A 216 -5.99 8.14 7.46
CA GLY A 216 -6.58 7.48 8.63
C GLY A 216 -8.09 7.25 8.51
N LEU A 217 -8.62 7.19 7.30
CA LEU A 217 -10.04 6.99 7.02
C LEU A 217 -10.31 5.53 6.59
N SER A 218 -9.76 4.59 7.36
CA SER A 218 -9.79 3.17 7.01
C SER A 218 -11.21 2.58 7.01
N GLY A 219 -12.07 3.03 7.91
CA GLY A 219 -13.41 2.50 8.15
C GLY A 219 -14.41 2.80 7.02
N ILE A 220 -14.28 3.94 6.34
CA ILE A 220 -15.21 4.31 5.25
C ILE A 220 -14.93 3.59 3.93
N ARG A 221 -13.88 2.78 3.86
CA ARG A 221 -13.56 1.94 2.70
C ARG A 221 -13.56 2.68 1.35
N CYS A 222 -13.20 3.97 1.31
CA CYS A 222 -13.14 4.75 0.09
C CYS A 222 -11.81 4.54 -0.64
N GLY A 223 -11.87 3.85 -1.77
CA GLY A 223 -10.76 3.64 -2.70
C GLY A 223 -11.20 3.91 -4.14
N TRP A 224 -10.23 3.96 -5.03
CA TRP A 224 -10.50 4.20 -6.46
C TRP A 224 -9.44 3.58 -7.36
N ILE A 225 -9.83 3.42 -8.62
CA ILE A 225 -8.94 3.10 -9.73
C ILE A 225 -8.99 4.25 -10.72
N LEU A 226 -7.84 4.65 -11.25
CA LEU A 226 -7.74 5.55 -12.39
C LEU A 226 -7.28 4.75 -13.61
N ALA A 227 -8.05 4.80 -14.68
CA ALA A 227 -7.77 4.08 -15.93
C ALA A 227 -8.40 4.79 -17.12
N GLU A 228 -8.01 4.40 -18.33
CA GLU A 228 -8.70 4.84 -19.55
C GLU A 228 -10.18 4.42 -19.54
N PRO A 229 -11.11 5.19 -20.15
CA PRO A 229 -12.55 4.93 -20.09
C PRO A 229 -12.99 3.53 -20.52
N GLU A 230 -12.30 2.92 -21.49
CA GLU A 230 -12.59 1.55 -21.92
C GLU A 230 -12.29 0.52 -20.82
N LEU A 231 -11.17 0.68 -20.13
CA LEU A 231 -10.81 -0.18 -19.00
C LEU A 231 -11.75 0.05 -17.81
N VAL A 232 -12.15 1.29 -17.55
CA VAL A 232 -13.13 1.63 -16.51
C VAL A 232 -14.44 0.87 -16.73
N ARG A 233 -14.96 0.81 -17.98
CA ARG A 233 -16.16 0.02 -18.28
C ARG A 233 -15.98 -1.47 -17.97
N ARG A 234 -14.83 -2.05 -18.29
CA ARG A 234 -14.51 -3.45 -17.95
C ARG A 234 -14.40 -3.67 -16.44
N MET A 235 -13.81 -2.71 -15.73
CA MET A 235 -13.66 -2.77 -14.26
C MET A 235 -15.00 -2.68 -13.56
N TRP A 236 -15.94 -1.86 -14.05
CA TRP A 236 -17.31 -1.84 -13.55
C TRP A 236 -18.03 -3.17 -13.74
N GLN A 237 -17.79 -3.91 -14.83
CA GLN A 237 -18.30 -5.27 -14.99
C GLN A 237 -17.76 -6.24 -13.93
N VAL A 238 -16.49 -6.06 -13.49
CA VAL A 238 -15.94 -6.83 -12.36
C VAL A 238 -16.65 -6.46 -11.05
N VAL A 239 -16.93 -5.17 -10.83
CA VAL A 239 -17.70 -4.70 -9.67
C VAL A 239 -19.07 -5.34 -9.63
N ASP A 240 -19.79 -5.43 -10.77
CA ASP A 240 -21.13 -5.99 -10.87
C ASP A 240 -21.23 -7.43 -10.33
N PHE A 241 -20.23 -8.27 -10.57
CA PHE A 241 -20.24 -9.65 -10.09
C PHE A 241 -19.48 -9.88 -8.78
N THR A 242 -18.87 -8.83 -8.18
CA THR A 242 -18.18 -8.95 -6.89
C THR A 242 -19.02 -8.42 -5.73
N TYR A 243 -19.20 -7.12 -5.63
CA TYR A 243 -19.99 -6.50 -4.56
C TYR A 243 -21.23 -5.74 -5.07
N GLY A 244 -21.48 -5.75 -6.38
CA GLY A 244 -22.66 -5.17 -7.01
C GLY A 244 -22.73 -3.65 -6.90
N SER A 245 -23.05 -3.17 -5.71
CA SER A 245 -23.15 -1.73 -5.43
C SER A 245 -22.28 -1.34 -4.24
N PRO A 246 -21.74 -0.10 -4.22
CA PRO A 246 -21.06 0.47 -3.07
C PRO A 246 -21.96 0.56 -1.83
N VAL A 247 -21.33 0.76 -0.67
CA VAL A 247 -22.02 0.99 0.62
C VAL A 247 -22.39 2.47 0.71
N HIS A 248 -23.63 2.82 0.42
CA HIS A 248 -24.05 4.22 0.29
C HIS A 248 -23.75 5.11 1.51
N PRO A 249 -23.98 4.71 2.78
CA PRO A 249 -23.54 5.50 3.93
C PRO A 249 -22.05 5.80 3.94
N ALA A 250 -21.22 4.88 3.45
CA ALA A 250 -19.77 5.10 3.34
C ALA A 250 -19.42 6.09 2.22
N GLU A 251 -20.16 6.10 1.13
CA GLU A 251 -20.01 7.11 0.08
C GLU A 251 -20.35 8.51 0.57
N LEU A 252 -21.44 8.66 1.35
CA LEU A 252 -21.83 9.94 1.97
C LEU A 252 -20.75 10.45 2.94
N LEU A 253 -20.26 9.58 3.83
CA LEU A 253 -19.15 9.91 4.73
C LEU A 253 -17.88 10.27 3.96
N ALA A 254 -17.61 9.61 2.84
CA ALA A 254 -16.47 9.94 1.99
C ALA A 254 -16.61 11.32 1.36
N VAL A 255 -17.81 11.72 0.92
CA VAL A 255 -18.09 13.07 0.41
C VAL A 255 -17.76 14.12 1.46
N ILE A 256 -18.27 13.95 2.69
CA ILE A 256 -17.97 14.87 3.80
C ILE A 256 -16.47 14.90 4.10
N ALA A 257 -15.80 13.76 4.09
CA ALA A 257 -14.36 13.69 4.30
C ALA A 257 -13.57 14.42 3.19
N PHE A 258 -13.99 14.32 1.93
CA PHE A 258 -13.38 15.05 0.82
C PHE A 258 -13.53 16.56 0.96
N ASP A 259 -14.67 17.03 1.44
CA ASP A 259 -14.91 18.48 1.66
C ASP A 259 -14.04 19.06 2.81
N HIS A 260 -13.47 18.19 3.64
CA HIS A 260 -12.58 18.54 4.75
C HIS A 260 -11.18 17.89 4.63
N LEU A 261 -10.81 17.43 3.43
CA LEU A 261 -9.62 16.60 3.23
C LEU A 261 -8.30 17.30 3.62
N ASP A 262 -8.23 18.62 3.45
CA ASP A 262 -7.04 19.39 3.84
C ASP A 262 -6.81 19.32 5.36
N ARG A 263 -7.86 19.45 6.18
CA ARG A 263 -7.77 19.31 7.63
C ARG A 263 -7.32 17.90 8.04
N VAL A 264 -7.88 16.88 7.39
CA VAL A 264 -7.51 15.47 7.64
C VAL A 264 -6.04 15.23 7.28
N ARG A 265 -5.60 15.78 6.14
CA ARG A 265 -4.21 15.71 5.67
C ARG A 265 -3.24 16.40 6.63
N ASP A 266 -3.56 17.61 7.09
CA ASP A 266 -2.69 18.38 7.97
C ASP A 266 -2.49 17.67 9.33
N ARG A 267 -3.53 17.03 9.88
CA ARG A 267 -3.41 16.17 11.06
C ARG A 267 -2.47 14.98 10.80
N ALA A 268 -2.65 14.29 9.68
CA ALA A 268 -1.81 13.15 9.31
C ALA A 268 -0.34 13.57 9.11
N ARG A 269 -0.12 14.73 8.48
CA ARG A 269 1.20 15.32 8.29
C ARG A 269 1.89 15.60 9.62
N ALA A 270 1.24 16.33 10.52
CA ALA A 270 1.80 16.68 11.82
C ALA A 270 2.19 15.43 12.64
N LEU A 271 1.34 14.39 12.62
CA LEU A 271 1.64 13.12 13.29
C LEU A 271 2.86 12.43 12.68
N LEU A 272 2.90 12.30 11.35
CA LEU A 272 3.98 11.59 10.66
C LEU A 272 5.32 12.35 10.76
N GLU A 273 5.33 13.68 10.70
CA GLU A 273 6.54 14.48 10.89
C GLU A 273 7.14 14.28 12.29
N THR A 274 6.30 14.33 13.33
CA THR A 274 6.73 14.07 14.72
C THR A 274 7.30 12.65 14.86
N ASN A 275 6.59 11.65 14.38
CA ASN A 275 6.99 10.25 14.53
C ASN A 275 8.22 9.89 13.67
N ARG A 276 8.41 10.57 12.53
CA ARG A 276 9.60 10.39 11.67
C ARG A 276 10.88 10.81 12.37
N VAL A 277 10.84 11.85 13.17
CA VAL A 277 11.99 12.24 14.01
C VAL A 277 12.33 11.11 14.96
N LEU A 278 11.36 10.55 15.67
CA LEU A 278 11.57 9.46 16.64
C LEU A 278 12.18 8.22 15.98
N VAL A 279 11.65 7.78 14.84
CA VAL A 279 12.16 6.59 14.15
C VAL A 279 13.54 6.82 13.58
N ASN A 280 13.85 8.02 13.07
CA ASN A 280 15.18 8.34 12.55
C ASN A 280 16.23 8.41 13.68
N GLU A 281 15.90 9.00 14.82
CA GLU A 281 16.78 8.97 16.01
C GLU A 281 17.01 7.55 16.51
N PHE A 282 15.98 6.69 16.47
CA PHE A 282 16.12 5.28 16.79
C PHE A 282 17.10 4.58 15.83
N LEU A 283 16.95 4.75 14.51
CA LEU A 283 17.84 4.14 13.52
C LEU A 283 19.30 4.60 13.69
N VAL A 284 19.54 5.87 13.98
CA VAL A 284 20.87 6.40 14.23
C VAL A 284 21.51 5.77 15.47
N ARG A 285 20.75 5.52 16.54
CA ARG A 285 21.23 4.86 17.77
C ARG A 285 21.49 3.37 17.62
N HIS A 286 20.94 2.72 16.58
CA HIS A 286 21.06 1.29 16.35
C HIS A 286 21.80 0.97 15.03
N PRO A 287 23.13 1.18 14.96
CA PRO A 287 23.92 0.90 13.75
C PRO A 287 23.94 -0.59 13.37
N ASP A 288 23.49 -1.49 14.26
CA ASP A 288 23.30 -2.91 13.98
C ASP A 288 22.12 -3.19 13.04
N LEU A 289 21.26 -2.20 12.85
CA LEU A 289 20.22 -2.19 11.84
C LEU A 289 20.75 -1.51 10.58
N ASP A 290 20.64 -2.20 9.46
CA ASP A 290 21.00 -1.65 8.16
C ASP A 290 19.72 -1.06 7.52
N CYS A 291 19.57 0.26 7.60
CA CYS A 291 18.43 1.00 7.10
C CYS A 291 18.77 2.48 6.92
N ASP A 292 18.44 3.03 5.76
CA ASP A 292 18.50 4.47 5.55
C ASP A 292 17.42 5.20 6.40
N PRO A 293 17.69 6.42 6.87
CA PRO A 293 16.69 7.25 7.53
C PRO A 293 15.45 7.47 6.65
N SER A 294 14.27 7.42 7.29
CA SER A 294 13.00 7.69 6.60
C SER A 294 12.93 9.13 6.11
N ARG A 295 12.62 9.31 4.84
CA ARG A 295 12.31 10.62 4.25
C ARG A 295 10.82 10.80 4.01
N PHE A 296 10.10 9.70 3.72
CA PHE A 296 8.71 9.70 3.28
C PHE A 296 7.94 8.51 3.88
N GLY A 297 6.66 8.48 3.64
CA GLY A 297 5.81 7.35 3.95
C GLY A 297 5.52 7.17 5.44
N THR A 298 5.14 5.97 5.77
CA THR A 298 4.62 5.57 7.08
C THR A 298 5.42 4.43 7.72
N THR A 299 6.40 3.88 6.99
CA THR A 299 7.16 2.69 7.40
C THR A 299 8.64 2.81 7.08
N VAL A 300 9.47 2.08 7.83
CA VAL A 300 10.87 1.78 7.50
C VAL A 300 11.08 0.27 7.49
N PHE A 301 12.11 -0.21 6.77
CA PHE A 301 12.35 -1.63 6.55
C PHE A 301 13.79 -2.03 6.87
N PRO A 302 14.21 -1.96 8.16
CA PRO A 302 15.55 -2.30 8.60
C PRO A 302 15.87 -3.77 8.42
N ARG A 303 17.16 -4.06 8.16
CA ARG A 303 17.74 -5.39 8.14
C ARG A 303 18.56 -5.64 9.40
N LEU A 304 18.33 -6.77 10.06
CA LEU A 304 19.24 -7.26 11.10
C LEU A 304 20.56 -7.72 10.47
N ARG A 305 21.68 -7.24 10.99
CA ARG A 305 23.00 -7.69 10.54
C ARG A 305 23.31 -9.12 10.99
N VAL A 306 22.81 -9.50 12.16
CA VAL A 306 23.05 -10.82 12.78
C VAL A 306 21.73 -11.43 13.26
N GLY A 307 21.59 -12.75 13.11
CA GLY A 307 20.43 -13.52 13.58
C GLY A 307 19.28 -13.63 12.55
N HIS A 308 18.19 -14.24 12.99
CA HIS A 308 16.95 -14.45 12.20
C HIS A 308 15.85 -13.54 12.72
N THR A 309 15.18 -12.83 11.82
CA THR A 309 14.10 -11.90 12.20
C THR A 309 12.87 -12.58 12.77
N ALA A 310 12.53 -13.79 12.35
CA ALA A 310 11.37 -14.52 12.88
C ALA A 310 11.47 -14.73 14.40
N GLU A 311 12.63 -15.16 14.89
CA GLU A 311 12.85 -15.35 16.33
C GLU A 311 12.87 -14.01 17.07
N PHE A 312 13.56 -13.02 16.53
CA PHE A 312 13.61 -11.67 17.09
C PHE A 312 12.19 -11.06 17.21
N VAL A 313 11.39 -11.11 16.16
CA VAL A 313 10.01 -10.58 16.16
C VAL A 313 9.12 -11.32 17.16
N ARG A 314 9.30 -12.63 17.32
CA ARG A 314 8.58 -13.41 18.32
C ARG A 314 8.94 -12.94 19.74
N ILE A 315 10.22 -12.83 20.06
CA ILE A 315 10.73 -12.35 21.37
C ILE A 315 10.23 -10.92 21.63
N LEU A 316 10.34 -10.02 20.65
CA LEU A 316 9.87 -8.65 20.74
C LEU A 316 8.39 -8.58 21.12
N ARG A 317 7.57 -9.43 20.52
CA ARG A 317 6.13 -9.46 20.81
C ARG A 317 5.84 -10.07 22.20
N GLU A 318 6.46 -11.20 22.53
CA GLU A 318 6.13 -11.97 23.72
C GLU A 318 6.72 -11.38 25.02
N GLN A 319 7.93 -10.80 24.93
CA GLN A 319 8.64 -10.30 26.12
C GLN A 319 8.65 -8.78 26.22
N PHE A 320 8.51 -8.07 25.09
CA PHE A 320 8.56 -6.61 25.04
C PHE A 320 7.25 -5.97 24.59
N GLU A 321 6.16 -6.73 24.50
CA GLU A 321 4.81 -6.26 24.17
C GLU A 321 4.75 -5.38 22.91
N THR A 322 5.67 -5.59 21.95
CA THR A 322 5.81 -4.75 20.75
C THR A 322 5.73 -5.61 19.50
N SER A 323 4.93 -5.19 18.52
CA SER A 323 4.80 -5.87 17.24
C SER A 323 5.38 -5.05 16.09
N VAL A 324 6.13 -5.73 15.22
CA VAL A 324 6.60 -5.26 13.91
C VAL A 324 6.27 -6.33 12.87
N VAL A 325 6.25 -5.98 11.58
CA VAL A 325 5.95 -7.00 10.55
C VAL A 325 7.20 -7.78 10.18
N PRO A 326 7.18 -9.13 10.29
CA PRO A 326 8.28 -9.97 9.80
C PRO A 326 8.57 -9.75 8.31
N GLY A 327 9.83 -9.68 7.95
CA GLY A 327 10.26 -9.48 6.57
C GLY A 327 9.99 -10.67 5.64
N GLU A 328 9.71 -11.84 6.21
CA GLU A 328 9.32 -13.04 5.47
C GLU A 328 8.08 -12.79 4.59
N PHE A 329 7.12 -11.98 5.07
CA PHE A 329 5.94 -11.59 4.28
C PHE A 329 6.27 -10.68 3.08
N PHE A 330 7.50 -10.21 3.01
CA PHE A 330 8.04 -9.43 1.89
C PHE A 330 9.18 -10.18 1.19
N GLU A 331 9.33 -11.49 1.43
CA GLU A 331 10.39 -12.33 0.88
C GLU A 331 11.82 -11.86 1.25
N GLN A 332 11.93 -11.18 2.40
CA GLN A 332 13.18 -10.62 2.94
C GLN A 332 13.39 -11.07 4.40
N PRO A 333 13.77 -12.35 4.65
CA PRO A 333 13.75 -12.96 5.98
C PRO A 333 14.73 -12.34 6.99
N ARG A 334 15.61 -11.43 6.57
CA ARG A 334 16.52 -10.69 7.45
C ARG A 334 16.02 -9.28 7.78
N HIS A 335 14.90 -8.85 7.21
CA HIS A 335 14.30 -7.54 7.44
C HIS A 335 13.07 -7.65 8.33
N PHE A 336 12.63 -6.53 8.87
CA PHE A 336 11.31 -6.36 9.47
C PHE A 336 10.79 -4.95 9.20
N ARG A 337 9.47 -4.80 9.07
CA ARG A 337 8.88 -3.50 8.81
C ARG A 337 8.40 -2.85 10.09
N ILE A 338 8.85 -1.64 10.38
CA ILE A 338 8.41 -0.77 11.45
C ILE A 338 7.47 0.27 10.88
N GLY A 339 6.22 0.33 11.36
CA GLY A 339 5.28 1.41 11.10
C GLY A 339 5.40 2.48 12.18
N PHE A 340 5.49 3.74 11.77
CA PHE A 340 5.55 4.90 12.68
C PHE A 340 4.34 5.83 12.53
N CYS A 341 3.21 5.30 12.09
CA CYS A 341 1.98 6.02 11.75
C CYS A 341 0.91 5.99 12.85
N GLY A 342 1.20 5.35 13.99
CA GLY A 342 0.35 5.29 15.18
C GLY A 342 0.47 6.54 16.07
N ALA A 343 -0.24 6.54 17.20
CA ALA A 343 -0.11 7.59 18.20
C ALA A 343 1.36 7.75 18.65
N THR A 344 1.82 8.98 18.80
CA THR A 344 3.23 9.29 19.08
C THR A 344 3.76 8.56 20.32
N GLU A 345 2.95 8.48 21.38
CA GLU A 345 3.32 7.75 22.61
C GLU A 345 3.48 6.23 22.37
N THR A 346 2.63 5.65 21.51
CA THR A 346 2.75 4.24 21.12
C THR A 346 4.02 4.01 20.30
N VAL A 347 4.33 4.92 19.39
CA VAL A 347 5.56 4.84 18.58
C VAL A 347 6.79 4.99 19.46
N ARG A 348 6.82 5.98 20.34
CA ARG A 348 7.93 6.20 21.30
C ARG A 348 8.16 4.97 22.17
N GLY A 349 7.14 4.52 22.88
CA GLY A 349 7.24 3.37 23.78
C GLY A 349 7.60 2.08 23.05
N GLY A 350 7.10 1.88 21.82
CA GLY A 350 7.45 0.73 20.99
C GLY A 350 8.92 0.76 20.54
N LEU A 351 9.46 1.92 20.17
CA LEU A 351 10.89 2.08 19.80
C LEU A 351 11.81 1.90 21.00
N GLU A 352 11.44 2.35 22.20
CA GLU A 352 12.18 2.09 23.43
C GLU A 352 12.27 0.59 23.73
N ARG A 353 11.18 -0.13 23.59
CA ARG A 353 11.13 -1.59 23.79
C ARG A 353 11.89 -2.35 22.70
N LEU A 354 11.82 -1.87 21.47
CA LEU A 354 12.59 -2.41 20.36
C LEU A 354 14.10 -2.23 20.61
N SER A 355 14.54 -1.08 21.17
CA SER A 355 15.93 -0.88 21.61
C SER A 355 16.34 -1.91 22.66
N ALA A 356 15.55 -2.06 23.72
CA ALA A 356 15.83 -3.04 24.79
C ALA A 356 15.87 -4.49 24.25
N ALA A 357 14.98 -4.83 23.31
CA ALA A 357 14.98 -6.13 22.67
C ALA A 357 16.23 -6.38 21.81
N LEU A 358 16.71 -5.37 21.08
CA LEU A 358 17.96 -5.47 20.29
C LEU A 358 19.17 -5.69 21.19
N GLU A 359 19.25 -5.00 22.32
CA GLU A 359 20.34 -5.16 23.31
C GLU A 359 20.32 -6.56 23.97
N ALA A 360 19.12 -7.09 24.24
CA ALA A 360 18.94 -8.41 24.84
C ALA A 360 19.08 -9.57 23.84
N PHE A 361 18.91 -9.30 22.54
CA PHE A 361 18.94 -10.31 21.51
C PHE A 361 20.37 -10.76 21.21
N GLN A 362 20.78 -11.89 21.81
CA GLN A 362 22.00 -12.58 21.42
C GLN A 362 21.64 -13.65 20.39
N PRO A 363 22.17 -13.57 19.15
CA PRO A 363 21.95 -14.63 18.19
C PRO A 363 22.53 -15.95 18.74
N PRO A 364 21.89 -17.10 18.47
CA PRO A 364 22.42 -18.38 18.88
C PRO A 364 23.87 -18.52 18.41
N SER A 365 24.75 -18.90 19.31
CA SER A 365 26.16 -19.24 19.00
C SER A 365 26.16 -20.27 17.89
N ARG A 366 26.92 -20.02 16.81
CA ARG A 366 27.06 -20.88 15.65
C ARG A 366 27.57 -22.28 16.02
#